data_39298f3837d7e3cdf985b4ba33d0fbb6
#
_entry.id   39298f3837d7e3cdf985b4ba33d0fbb6
#
_cell.length_a   1.000
_cell.length_b   1.000
_cell.length_c   1.000
_cell.angle_alpha   90.00
_cell.angle_beta   90.00
_cell.angle_gamma   90.00
#
_symmetry.space_group_name_H-M   'P 1'
#
loop_
_entity.id
_entity.type
_entity.pdbx_description
1 polymer ?
#
loop_
_entity_poly.entity_id
_entity_poly.type
_entity_poly.pdbx_seq_one_letter_code
_entity_poly.pdbx_strand_id
1 'polypeptide(L)'
;MAYDCDVIVVGGGPAGLCAAIRARWVKRYKAIPCSTLLIENSYLGGLASWRGCLFTGPSWKMEGKDVVRRLLKDVEDLKVGVHQGRVSRINLEGEVKEVFTSDGKVFRCLAVIIAAGIKALVNERDYLGRGLEVTSMAYEFIVSHLRKTLSRRWKPRLVVVGSEKLRNLISLIRDLNRGGSPLLFVMEGEGKGSEDVIRGWVERYWGDGRLQGLTVRTSKGPRKIRCGKVLLDFNSYELAPAWRMDIGTEEFGSPFIKVNQDMETSIPGIFAAGDVTSGGYNSFSRAVAQGMAAGLSAYRYIYHKKFGTYPPLFAYRPTDFPIPSDFEELPPIDEDLLPQSLIDKEEIEALLGRKWAGLSRSLNGKLSIRKMAEKKNVAIEDLKRVLKRLVEKKMITFHIEVER
;
A
#
# COMPACT_ATOMS: atom_id res chain seq x y z
N MET A 1 -21.71 -21.75 11.06
CA MET A 1 -20.32 -22.26 11.27
C MET A 1 -19.51 -21.16 11.91
N ALA A 2 -18.66 -21.48 12.88
CA ALA A 2 -17.78 -20.50 13.50
C ALA A 2 -16.66 -20.09 12.50
N TYR A 3 -16.34 -18.80 12.43
CA TYR A 3 -15.22 -18.25 11.66
C TYR A 3 -14.39 -17.32 12.55
N ASP A 4 -13.13 -17.13 12.22
CA ASP A 4 -12.16 -16.42 13.05
C ASP A 4 -12.24 -14.90 12.85
N CYS A 5 -12.52 -14.48 11.61
CA CYS A 5 -12.70 -13.08 11.27
C CYS A 5 -13.62 -12.91 10.04
N ASP A 6 -14.11 -11.70 9.81
CA ASP A 6 -15.00 -11.41 8.68
C ASP A 6 -14.26 -11.44 7.35
N VAL A 7 -13.09 -10.80 7.30
CA VAL A 7 -12.30 -10.60 6.09
C VAL A 7 -10.86 -10.99 6.33
N ILE A 8 -10.30 -11.80 5.42
CA ILE A 8 -8.86 -12.03 5.34
C ILE A 8 -8.31 -11.31 4.12
N VAL A 9 -7.26 -10.53 4.32
CA VAL A 9 -6.50 -9.87 3.25
C VAL A 9 -5.17 -10.59 3.08
N VAL A 10 -4.88 -11.07 1.89
CA VAL A 10 -3.65 -11.80 1.55
C VAL A 10 -2.68 -10.87 0.82
N GLY A 11 -1.60 -10.54 1.48
CA GLY A 11 -0.58 -9.61 1.02
C GLY A 11 -0.70 -8.21 1.64
N GLY A 12 0.40 -7.72 2.21
CA GLY A 12 0.51 -6.46 2.93
C GLY A 12 1.15 -5.34 2.12
N GLY A 13 1.07 -5.39 0.77
CA GLY A 13 1.42 -4.27 -0.09
C GLY A 13 0.39 -3.13 -0.02
N PRO A 14 0.55 -2.03 -0.81
CA PRO A 14 -0.37 -0.89 -0.77
C PRO A 14 -1.83 -1.28 -0.97
N ALA A 15 -2.11 -2.20 -1.90
CA ALA A 15 -3.47 -2.67 -2.14
C ALA A 15 -4.05 -3.38 -0.91
N GLY A 16 -3.28 -4.29 -0.30
CA GLY A 16 -3.73 -5.04 0.88
C GLY A 16 -3.88 -4.16 2.12
N LEU A 17 -2.94 -3.25 2.37
CA LEU A 17 -3.06 -2.28 3.46
C LEU A 17 -4.33 -1.43 3.32
N CYS A 18 -4.55 -0.86 2.12
CA CYS A 18 -5.75 -0.06 1.85
C CYS A 18 -7.04 -0.88 1.93
N ALA A 19 -7.02 -2.14 1.47
CA ALA A 19 -8.17 -3.03 1.58
C ALA A 19 -8.52 -3.35 3.04
N ALA A 20 -7.52 -3.68 3.85
CA ALA A 20 -7.70 -3.96 5.27
C ALA A 20 -8.20 -2.74 6.05
N ILE A 21 -7.60 -1.56 5.82
CA ILE A 21 -8.04 -0.30 6.38
C ILE A 21 -9.50 -0.04 6.00
N ARG A 22 -9.85 -0.17 4.72
CA ARG A 22 -11.18 0.18 4.23
C ARG A 22 -12.26 -0.79 4.71
N ALA A 23 -11.98 -2.08 4.81
CA ALA A 23 -12.88 -3.07 5.37
C ALA A 23 -13.16 -2.81 6.86
N ARG A 24 -12.14 -2.31 7.59
CA ARG A 24 -12.22 -2.02 9.02
C ARG A 24 -12.77 -0.62 9.32
N TRP A 25 -12.55 0.35 8.41
CA TRP A 25 -12.88 1.75 8.64
C TRP A 25 -14.33 2.06 8.31
N VAL A 26 -15.17 2.11 9.34
CA VAL A 26 -16.60 2.43 9.25
C VAL A 26 -16.93 3.47 10.30
N LYS A 27 -16.50 4.71 10.07
CA LYS A 27 -16.56 5.77 11.09
C LYS A 27 -17.85 6.59 11.15
N ARG A 28 -18.82 6.41 10.26
CA ARG A 28 -19.94 7.39 10.19
C ARG A 28 -21.35 6.85 10.45
N TYR A 29 -21.51 5.55 10.60
CA TYR A 29 -22.83 4.96 10.84
C TYR A 29 -22.68 3.83 11.87
N LYS A 30 -23.75 3.44 12.54
CA LYS A 30 -23.82 2.25 13.43
C LYS A 30 -23.40 0.93 12.73
N ALA A 31 -22.51 1.02 11.77
CA ALA A 31 -22.01 -0.11 11.03
C ALA A 31 -20.94 -0.80 11.88
N ILE A 32 -21.17 -2.06 12.16
CA ILE A 32 -20.22 -2.91 12.85
C ILE A 32 -19.01 -3.08 11.93
N PRO A 33 -17.81 -2.64 12.34
CA PRO A 33 -16.61 -2.82 11.52
C PRO A 33 -16.36 -4.30 11.30
N CYS A 34 -15.90 -4.67 10.08
CA CYS A 34 -15.48 -6.03 9.83
C CYS A 34 -14.25 -6.38 10.67
N SER A 35 -14.28 -7.50 11.37
CA SER A 35 -13.06 -8.07 11.92
C SER A 35 -12.16 -8.49 10.75
N THR A 36 -10.94 -7.94 10.71
CA THR A 36 -10.05 -8.05 9.54
C THR A 36 -8.69 -8.59 9.96
N LEU A 37 -8.21 -9.61 9.24
CA LEU A 37 -6.90 -10.20 9.39
C LEU A 37 -6.11 -9.99 8.10
N LEU A 38 -4.93 -9.37 8.20
CA LEU A 38 -3.97 -9.21 7.12
C LEU A 38 -2.88 -10.28 7.25
N ILE A 39 -2.67 -11.08 6.22
CA ILE A 39 -1.61 -12.10 6.19
C ILE A 39 -0.52 -11.65 5.21
N GLU A 40 0.69 -11.46 5.71
CA GLU A 40 1.84 -11.04 4.90
C GLU A 40 2.99 -12.03 5.02
N ASN A 41 3.44 -12.51 3.87
CA ASN A 41 4.56 -13.46 3.79
C ASN A 41 5.90 -12.84 4.19
N SER A 42 6.05 -11.59 3.89
CA SER A 42 7.33 -10.96 3.80
C SER A 42 7.40 -9.71 4.69
N TYR A 43 6.91 -8.54 4.29
CA TYR A 43 6.89 -7.27 5.03
C TYR A 43 5.75 -6.38 4.57
N LEU A 44 5.23 -5.68 5.49
CA LEU A 44 4.21 -4.71 5.20
C LEU A 44 4.77 -3.57 4.34
N GLY A 45 3.98 -3.15 3.37
CA GLY A 45 4.36 -2.14 2.39
C GLY A 45 4.81 -2.67 1.04
N GLY A 46 5.27 -3.93 0.95
CA GLY A 46 5.65 -4.57 -0.31
C GLY A 46 6.60 -3.72 -1.15
N LEU A 47 6.43 -3.74 -2.47
CA LEU A 47 7.26 -2.98 -3.42
C LEU A 47 7.23 -1.46 -3.22
N ALA A 48 6.17 -0.92 -2.62
CA ALA A 48 6.07 0.50 -2.35
C ALA A 48 7.09 1.00 -1.33
N SER A 49 7.62 0.12 -0.50
CA SER A 49 8.71 0.43 0.43
C SER A 49 10.08 0.54 -0.25
N TRP A 50 10.19 0.16 -1.52
CA TRP A 50 11.44 0.20 -2.24
C TRP A 50 11.75 1.61 -2.74
N ARG A 51 13.05 1.89 -2.84
CA ARG A 51 13.53 3.18 -3.35
C ARG A 51 13.07 3.40 -4.79
N GLY A 52 12.58 4.62 -5.07
CA GLY A 52 12.09 4.99 -6.41
C GLY A 52 10.67 4.52 -6.72
N CYS A 53 9.99 3.89 -5.79
CA CYS A 53 8.54 3.76 -5.88
C CYS A 53 7.90 5.08 -5.44
N LEU A 54 7.15 5.70 -6.33
CA LEU A 54 6.54 7.00 -6.11
C LEU A 54 5.02 6.91 -6.20
N PHE A 55 4.36 7.60 -5.29
CA PHE A 55 2.96 7.96 -5.39
C PHE A 55 2.88 9.36 -5.98
N THR A 56 2.28 9.51 -7.16
CA THR A 56 2.38 10.73 -7.96
C THR A 56 1.02 11.31 -8.30
N GLY A 57 0.95 12.63 -8.35
CA GLY A 57 -0.09 13.42 -8.98
C GLY A 57 0.52 14.35 -10.03
N PRO A 58 -0.29 15.16 -10.74
CA PRO A 58 0.20 15.99 -11.85
C PRO A 58 1.32 16.97 -11.46
N SER A 59 1.28 17.49 -10.24
CA SER A 59 2.22 18.52 -9.75
C SER A 59 2.98 18.12 -8.49
N TRP A 60 2.82 16.89 -7.99
CA TRP A 60 3.41 16.43 -6.75
C TRP A 60 3.80 14.96 -6.80
N LYS A 61 4.72 14.57 -5.95
CA LYS A 61 5.15 13.20 -5.74
C LYS A 61 5.50 12.96 -4.28
N MET A 62 5.25 11.74 -3.81
CA MET A 62 5.65 11.27 -2.48
C MET A 62 6.45 9.98 -2.62
N GLU A 63 7.46 9.79 -1.77
CA GLU A 63 8.14 8.49 -1.68
C GLU A 63 7.14 7.43 -1.19
N GLY A 64 7.14 6.28 -1.85
CA GLY A 64 6.24 5.19 -1.50
C GLY A 64 6.34 4.76 -0.04
N LYS A 65 7.57 4.73 0.51
CA LYS A 65 7.84 4.43 1.92
C LYS A 65 7.12 5.37 2.91
N ASP A 66 6.93 6.65 2.54
CA ASP A 66 6.29 7.63 3.43
C ASP A 66 4.77 7.44 3.43
N VAL A 67 4.20 7.12 2.27
CA VAL A 67 2.78 6.71 2.18
C VAL A 67 2.55 5.41 2.95
N VAL A 68 3.41 4.41 2.76
CA VAL A 68 3.33 3.13 3.49
C VAL A 68 3.38 3.34 4.99
N ARG A 69 4.24 4.22 5.50
CA ARG A 69 4.32 4.54 6.94
C ARG A 69 3.00 5.05 7.50
N ARG A 70 2.29 5.88 6.74
CA ARG A 70 0.95 6.37 7.12
C ARG A 70 -0.08 5.24 7.12
N LEU A 71 -0.09 4.40 6.08
CA LEU A 71 -0.99 3.25 6.01
C LEU A 71 -0.74 2.25 7.15
N LEU A 72 0.52 2.04 7.54
CA LEU A 72 0.84 1.18 8.68
C LEU A 72 0.32 1.74 10.00
N LYS A 73 0.39 3.05 10.18
CA LYS A 73 -0.22 3.70 11.35
C LYS A 73 -1.73 3.51 11.35
N ASP A 74 -2.40 3.66 10.23
CA ASP A 74 -3.85 3.43 10.12
C ASP A 74 -4.24 1.97 10.43
N VAL A 75 -3.42 1.00 10.00
CA VAL A 75 -3.59 -0.42 10.31
C VAL A 75 -3.52 -0.66 11.82
N GLU A 76 -2.55 -0.03 12.50
CA GLU A 76 -2.37 -0.10 13.94
C GLU A 76 -3.53 0.59 14.69
N ASP A 77 -3.87 1.83 14.33
CA ASP A 77 -4.93 2.63 14.95
C ASP A 77 -6.30 1.95 14.83
N LEU A 78 -6.57 1.29 13.71
CA LEU A 78 -7.79 0.52 13.47
C LEU A 78 -7.76 -0.89 14.07
N LYS A 79 -6.65 -1.30 14.68
CA LYS A 79 -6.48 -2.63 15.27
C LYS A 79 -6.78 -3.76 14.27
N VAL A 80 -6.25 -3.62 13.05
CA VAL A 80 -6.28 -4.71 12.06
C VAL A 80 -5.35 -5.81 12.54
N GLY A 81 -5.84 -7.05 12.61
CA GLY A 81 -5.00 -8.19 12.93
C GLY A 81 -3.94 -8.41 11.84
N VAL A 82 -2.70 -8.69 12.23
CA VAL A 82 -1.61 -8.99 11.28
C VAL A 82 -1.00 -10.33 11.63
N HIS A 83 -0.98 -11.24 10.66
CA HIS A 83 -0.28 -12.51 10.76
C HIS A 83 0.90 -12.53 9.79
N GLN A 84 2.10 -12.75 10.33
CA GLN A 84 3.29 -12.96 9.51
C GLN A 84 3.33 -14.42 9.07
N GLY A 85 3.07 -14.67 7.79
CA GLY A 85 3.02 -16.01 7.25
C GLY A 85 2.71 -16.03 5.76
N ARG A 86 3.08 -17.13 5.10
CA ARG A 86 2.81 -17.34 3.69
C ARG A 86 1.51 -18.12 3.52
N VAL A 87 0.54 -17.55 2.82
CA VAL A 87 -0.64 -18.29 2.39
C VAL A 87 -0.23 -19.31 1.33
N SER A 88 -0.54 -20.57 1.56
CA SER A 88 -0.21 -21.70 0.66
C SER A 88 -1.39 -22.12 -0.19
N ARG A 89 -2.61 -22.02 0.35
CA ARG A 89 -3.85 -22.42 -0.32
C ARG A 89 -5.03 -21.64 0.26
N ILE A 90 -6.07 -21.43 -0.55
CA ILE A 90 -7.40 -21.01 -0.11
C ILE A 90 -8.41 -22.05 -0.58
N ASN A 91 -9.27 -22.50 0.33
CA ASN A 91 -10.46 -23.24 -0.04
C ASN A 91 -11.56 -22.22 -0.38
N LEU A 92 -11.99 -22.21 -1.62
CA LEU A 92 -12.93 -21.24 -2.19
C LEU A 92 -14.39 -21.71 -2.08
N GLU A 93 -14.60 -22.97 -1.74
CA GLU A 93 -15.93 -23.56 -1.67
C GLU A 93 -16.67 -23.14 -0.40
N GLY A 94 -18.01 -23.13 -0.49
CA GLY A 94 -18.87 -22.81 0.64
C GLY A 94 -18.94 -21.33 1.03
N GLU A 95 -19.74 -21.04 2.04
CA GLU A 95 -19.91 -19.67 2.54
C GLU A 95 -18.74 -19.20 3.41
N VAL A 96 -18.16 -20.09 4.20
CA VAL A 96 -16.98 -19.85 5.02
C VAL A 96 -15.77 -20.30 4.23
N LYS A 97 -14.87 -19.39 3.95
CA LYS A 97 -13.60 -19.63 3.24
C LYS A 97 -12.54 -20.06 4.23
N GLU A 98 -11.62 -20.93 3.81
CA GLU A 98 -10.49 -21.36 4.64
C GLU A 98 -9.18 -20.96 3.96
N VAL A 99 -8.34 -20.24 4.70
CA VAL A 99 -7.02 -19.78 4.26
C VAL A 99 -5.95 -20.54 5.02
N PHE A 100 -5.14 -21.32 4.29
CA PHE A 100 -4.07 -22.15 4.82
C PHE A 100 -2.75 -21.43 4.69
N THR A 101 -1.95 -21.44 5.75
CA THR A 101 -0.61 -20.87 5.74
C THR A 101 0.47 -21.96 5.80
N SER A 102 1.67 -21.63 5.33
CA SER A 102 2.79 -22.60 5.26
C SER A 102 3.32 -23.02 6.64
N ASP A 103 2.98 -22.28 7.69
CA ASP A 103 3.26 -22.63 9.10
C ASP A 103 2.18 -23.55 9.72
N GLY A 104 1.26 -24.06 8.88
CA GLY A 104 0.25 -25.06 9.28
C GLY A 104 -1.00 -24.47 9.91
N LYS A 105 -1.15 -23.14 9.97
CA LYS A 105 -2.37 -22.51 10.49
C LYS A 105 -3.46 -22.47 9.43
N VAL A 106 -4.71 -22.54 9.89
CA VAL A 106 -5.91 -22.39 9.09
C VAL A 106 -6.76 -21.28 9.70
N PHE A 107 -7.11 -20.31 8.87
CA PHE A 107 -7.98 -19.21 9.26
C PHE A 107 -9.28 -19.28 8.47
N ARG A 108 -10.41 -19.08 9.15
CA ARG A 108 -11.74 -19.10 8.55
C ARG A 108 -12.33 -17.69 8.47
N CYS A 109 -12.95 -17.36 7.34
CA CYS A 109 -13.55 -16.05 7.13
C CYS A 109 -14.74 -16.12 6.16
N LEU A 110 -15.49 -15.03 6.07
CA LEU A 110 -16.61 -14.89 5.14
C LEU A 110 -16.18 -14.33 3.79
N ALA A 111 -15.09 -13.54 3.75
CA ALA A 111 -14.55 -12.99 2.52
C ALA A 111 -13.02 -12.97 2.52
N VAL A 112 -12.43 -13.12 1.32
CA VAL A 112 -10.99 -13.02 1.10
C VAL A 112 -10.69 -11.94 0.06
N ILE A 113 -9.70 -11.09 0.34
CA ILE A 113 -9.15 -10.12 -0.61
C ILE A 113 -7.74 -10.55 -0.97
N ILE A 114 -7.51 -10.90 -2.22
CA ILE A 114 -6.21 -11.33 -2.74
C ILE A 114 -5.46 -10.08 -3.24
N ALA A 115 -4.46 -9.67 -2.49
CA ALA A 115 -3.61 -8.51 -2.79
C ALA A 115 -2.11 -8.88 -2.79
N ALA A 116 -1.82 -10.11 -3.24
CA ALA A 116 -0.48 -10.70 -3.19
C ALA A 116 0.55 -10.00 -4.09
N GLY A 117 0.10 -9.14 -5.00
CA GLY A 117 0.97 -8.38 -5.89
C GLY A 117 1.64 -9.23 -6.96
N ILE A 118 2.85 -8.83 -7.35
CA ILE A 118 3.71 -9.55 -8.31
C ILE A 118 4.81 -10.32 -7.58
N LYS A 119 5.38 -11.31 -8.26
CA LYS A 119 6.47 -12.13 -7.73
C LYS A 119 7.65 -11.25 -7.32
N ALA A 120 8.10 -11.39 -6.10
CA ALA A 120 9.27 -10.69 -5.61
C ALA A 120 10.52 -11.11 -6.39
N LEU A 121 11.33 -10.13 -6.79
CA LEU A 121 12.62 -10.36 -7.47
C LEU A 121 13.75 -10.64 -6.47
N VAL A 122 13.56 -10.27 -5.22
CA VAL A 122 14.54 -10.41 -4.13
C VAL A 122 13.85 -10.98 -2.91
N ASN A 123 14.35 -12.10 -2.43
CA ASN A 123 13.87 -12.73 -1.21
C ASN A 123 14.67 -12.27 0.03
N GLU A 124 15.94 -11.91 -0.16
CA GLU A 124 16.86 -11.49 0.90
C GLU A 124 16.78 -9.98 1.15
N ARG A 125 15.84 -9.59 1.97
CA ARG A 125 15.57 -8.19 2.33
C ARG A 125 16.66 -7.53 3.14
N ASP A 126 17.36 -8.29 3.93
CA ASP A 126 18.34 -7.77 4.88
C ASP A 126 19.43 -6.95 4.19
N TYR A 127 19.62 -7.17 2.88
CA TYR A 127 20.59 -6.44 2.08
C TYR A 127 20.03 -5.25 1.31
N LEU A 128 18.70 -5.09 1.22
CA LEU A 128 18.09 -3.93 0.55
C LEU A 128 18.48 -2.63 1.27
N GLY A 129 19.05 -1.69 0.52
CA GLY A 129 19.63 -0.46 1.07
C GLY A 129 21.01 -0.64 1.74
N ARG A 130 21.43 -1.89 2.00
CA ARG A 130 22.69 -2.24 2.64
C ARG A 130 23.67 -2.91 1.67
N GLY A 131 23.71 -2.47 0.42
CA GLY A 131 24.56 -3.00 -0.64
C GLY A 131 23.79 -3.61 -1.81
N LEU A 132 22.55 -4.03 -1.62
CA LEU A 132 21.62 -4.39 -2.68
C LEU A 132 20.67 -3.23 -2.95
N GLU A 133 20.57 -2.80 -4.19
CA GLU A 133 19.60 -1.83 -4.66
C GLU A 133 18.86 -2.38 -5.88
N VAL A 134 17.62 -1.96 -6.02
CA VAL A 134 16.79 -2.21 -7.20
C VAL A 134 16.73 -0.92 -8.02
N THR A 135 16.82 -0.99 -9.34
CA THR A 135 16.66 0.19 -10.20
C THR A 135 15.27 0.80 -10.02
N SER A 136 15.13 2.08 -10.37
CA SER A 136 13.82 2.73 -10.31
C SER A 136 12.80 1.96 -11.15
N MET A 137 11.61 1.75 -10.58
CA MET A 137 10.48 1.13 -11.27
C MET A 137 9.86 2.08 -12.30
N ALA A 138 10.04 3.40 -12.13
CA ALA A 138 9.62 4.42 -13.07
C ALA A 138 10.74 4.70 -14.06
N TYR A 139 10.48 4.46 -15.34
CA TYR A 139 11.47 4.55 -16.41
C TYR A 139 12.16 5.91 -16.48
N GLU A 140 11.42 6.99 -16.32
CA GLU A 140 11.93 8.37 -16.32
C GLU A 140 12.99 8.64 -15.23
N PHE A 141 13.02 7.86 -14.18
CA PHE A 141 13.99 8.01 -13.09
C PHE A 141 15.18 7.05 -13.16
N ILE A 142 15.16 6.07 -14.09
CA ILE A 142 16.25 5.10 -14.25
C ILE A 142 17.57 5.81 -14.45
N VAL A 143 17.68 6.71 -15.41
CA VAL A 143 18.93 7.41 -15.74
C VAL A 143 19.46 8.21 -14.54
N SER A 144 18.57 8.90 -13.84
CA SER A 144 18.93 9.65 -12.63
C SER A 144 19.45 8.73 -11.53
N HIS A 145 18.80 7.59 -11.33
CA HIS A 145 19.22 6.58 -10.36
C HIS A 145 20.58 5.96 -10.73
N LEU A 146 20.75 5.57 -11.98
CA LEU A 146 22.01 5.03 -12.49
C LEU A 146 23.14 6.04 -12.32
N ARG A 147 22.96 7.31 -12.71
CA ARG A 147 23.97 8.37 -12.53
C ARG A 147 24.40 8.50 -11.06
N LYS A 148 23.45 8.49 -10.12
CA LYS A 148 23.74 8.58 -8.68
C LYS A 148 24.52 7.36 -8.17
N THR A 149 24.18 6.17 -8.62
CA THR A 149 24.82 4.93 -8.17
C THR A 149 26.20 4.77 -8.80
N LEU A 150 26.35 5.06 -10.10
CA LEU A 150 27.56 4.87 -10.88
C LEU A 150 28.58 6.01 -10.75
N SER A 151 28.22 7.14 -10.14
CA SER A 151 29.18 8.19 -9.80
C SER A 151 30.12 7.82 -8.65
N ARG A 152 29.81 6.74 -7.90
CA ARG A 152 30.60 6.27 -6.76
C ARG A 152 31.43 5.05 -7.14
N ARG A 153 32.62 4.94 -6.54
CA ARG A 153 33.46 3.75 -6.70
C ARG A 153 33.07 2.65 -5.73
N TRP A 154 32.73 1.48 -6.26
CA TRP A 154 32.34 0.31 -5.47
C TRP A 154 33.46 -0.74 -5.52
N LYS A 155 33.98 -1.13 -4.35
CA LYS A 155 35.04 -2.15 -4.24
C LYS A 155 34.47 -3.40 -3.58
N PRO A 156 34.90 -4.61 -4.01
CA PRO A 156 35.83 -4.88 -5.13
C PRO A 156 35.24 -4.59 -6.50
N ARG A 157 33.89 -4.60 -6.65
CA ARG A 157 33.18 -4.31 -7.92
C ARG A 157 31.72 -3.96 -7.68
N LEU A 158 31.09 -3.42 -8.69
CA LEU A 158 29.63 -3.32 -8.83
C LEU A 158 29.14 -4.47 -9.70
N VAL A 159 28.14 -5.21 -9.22
CA VAL A 159 27.46 -6.23 -10.00
C VAL A 159 26.09 -5.71 -10.40
N VAL A 160 25.74 -5.82 -11.67
CA VAL A 160 24.40 -5.51 -12.18
C VAL A 160 23.73 -6.82 -12.58
N VAL A 161 22.54 -7.05 -12.03
CA VAL A 161 21.77 -8.28 -12.24
C VAL A 161 20.49 -7.95 -12.99
N GLY A 162 20.13 -8.76 -13.96
CA GLY A 162 18.89 -8.63 -14.71
C GLY A 162 18.62 -9.81 -15.63
N SER A 163 17.48 -9.81 -16.28
CA SER A 163 17.13 -10.80 -17.30
C SER A 163 17.79 -10.43 -18.66
N GLU A 164 17.41 -11.11 -19.73
CA GLU A 164 17.92 -10.84 -21.09
C GLU A 164 17.76 -9.37 -21.53
N LYS A 165 16.70 -8.69 -21.06
CA LYS A 165 16.45 -7.27 -21.38
C LYS A 165 17.50 -6.31 -20.81
N LEU A 166 18.28 -6.73 -19.78
CA LEU A 166 19.41 -5.96 -19.26
C LEU A 166 20.42 -5.60 -20.35
N ARG A 167 20.53 -6.39 -21.42
CA ARG A 167 21.41 -6.11 -22.57
C ARG A 167 21.24 -4.68 -23.10
N ASN A 168 20.01 -4.17 -23.09
CA ASN A 168 19.70 -2.84 -23.59
C ASN A 168 20.26 -1.69 -22.71
N LEU A 169 20.63 -1.99 -21.47
CA LEU A 169 21.17 -1.00 -20.53
C LEU A 169 22.68 -1.11 -20.33
N ILE A 170 23.33 -2.16 -20.82
CA ILE A 170 24.76 -2.40 -20.56
C ILE A 170 25.63 -1.26 -21.08
N SER A 171 25.44 -0.78 -22.31
CA SER A 171 26.19 0.37 -22.86
C SER A 171 25.97 1.62 -22.03
N LEU A 172 24.72 1.96 -21.72
CA LEU A 172 24.37 3.11 -20.89
C LEU A 172 25.03 3.03 -19.50
N ILE A 173 25.04 1.85 -18.87
CA ILE A 173 25.66 1.64 -17.56
C ILE A 173 27.17 1.84 -17.64
N ARG A 174 27.81 1.34 -18.67
CA ARG A 174 29.26 1.55 -18.92
C ARG A 174 29.58 3.04 -19.09
N ASP A 175 28.82 3.75 -19.92
CA ASP A 175 28.98 5.19 -20.19
C ASP A 175 28.79 6.06 -18.95
N LEU A 176 27.84 5.66 -18.08
CA LEU A 176 27.56 6.35 -16.83
C LEU A 176 28.49 6.00 -15.67
N ASN A 177 29.34 4.99 -15.80
CA ASN A 177 30.24 4.51 -14.74
C ASN A 177 31.41 5.47 -14.46
N ARG A 178 31.13 6.71 -14.16
CA ARG A 178 32.14 7.76 -13.89
C ARG A 178 32.95 7.49 -12.62
N GLY A 179 32.43 6.72 -11.67
CA GLY A 179 33.16 6.30 -10.48
C GLY A 179 34.23 5.24 -10.73
N GLY A 180 34.36 4.74 -11.98
CA GLY A 180 35.37 3.77 -12.39
C GLY A 180 35.34 2.46 -11.59
N SER A 181 34.15 2.01 -11.16
CA SER A 181 33.99 0.72 -10.50
C SER A 181 34.25 -0.42 -11.52
N PRO A 182 34.97 -1.48 -11.14
CA PRO A 182 34.96 -2.69 -11.96
C PRO A 182 33.51 -3.20 -12.06
N LEU A 183 33.01 -3.33 -13.28
CA LEU A 183 31.65 -3.79 -13.57
C LEU A 183 31.63 -5.30 -13.82
N LEU A 184 30.56 -5.94 -13.39
CA LEU A 184 30.23 -7.31 -13.77
C LEU A 184 28.72 -7.39 -13.95
N PHE A 185 28.28 -7.96 -15.04
CA PHE A 185 26.88 -8.17 -15.35
C PHE A 185 26.51 -9.64 -15.12
N VAL A 186 25.42 -9.88 -14.46
CA VAL A 186 24.78 -11.20 -14.33
C VAL A 186 23.48 -11.13 -15.12
N MET A 187 23.44 -11.83 -16.24
CA MET A 187 22.24 -11.95 -17.05
C MET A 187 21.60 -13.31 -16.78
N GLU A 188 20.45 -13.30 -16.15
CA GLU A 188 19.73 -14.53 -15.79
C GLU A 188 19.25 -15.23 -17.06
N GLY A 189 19.53 -16.54 -17.12
CA GLY A 189 19.22 -17.40 -18.25
C GLY A 189 20.41 -18.26 -18.68
N GLU A 190 20.15 -19.10 -19.68
CA GLU A 190 21.16 -19.93 -20.33
C GLU A 190 21.95 -19.15 -21.38
N GLY A 191 23.11 -19.66 -21.74
CA GLY A 191 23.92 -19.10 -22.83
C GLY A 191 25.38 -18.89 -22.46
N LYS A 192 26.14 -18.37 -23.44
CA LYS A 192 27.54 -18.01 -23.22
C LYS A 192 27.66 -16.60 -22.66
N GLY A 193 28.49 -16.43 -21.66
CA GLY A 193 28.88 -15.13 -21.12
C GLY A 193 30.05 -14.53 -21.92
N SER A 194 30.47 -13.35 -21.49
CA SER A 194 31.72 -12.69 -21.92
C SER A 194 32.59 -12.41 -20.71
N GLU A 195 33.67 -11.67 -20.91
CA GLU A 195 34.63 -11.35 -19.82
C GLU A 195 33.95 -10.66 -18.63
N ASP A 196 33.04 -9.74 -18.94
CA ASP A 196 32.29 -8.96 -17.93
C ASP A 196 30.82 -9.35 -17.82
N VAL A 197 30.36 -10.42 -18.49
CA VAL A 197 28.98 -10.94 -18.43
C VAL A 197 28.96 -12.40 -18.05
N ILE A 198 28.31 -12.72 -16.95
CA ILE A 198 28.04 -14.07 -16.49
C ILE A 198 26.62 -14.45 -16.86
N ARG A 199 26.41 -15.63 -17.43
CA ARG A 199 25.11 -16.25 -17.62
C ARG A 199 24.82 -17.24 -16.50
N GLY A 200 23.62 -17.16 -15.95
CA GLY A 200 23.16 -18.04 -14.87
C GLY A 200 22.07 -17.40 -14.04
N TRP A 201 21.72 -17.99 -12.95
CA TRP A 201 20.67 -17.51 -12.04
C TRP A 201 21.25 -17.18 -10.68
N VAL A 202 20.83 -16.07 -10.07
CA VAL A 202 21.22 -15.73 -8.71
C VAL A 202 20.55 -16.73 -7.75
N GLU A 203 21.34 -17.50 -7.02
CA GLU A 203 20.86 -18.44 -6.01
C GLU A 203 20.62 -17.76 -4.66
N ARG A 204 21.56 -16.91 -4.25
CA ARG A 204 21.48 -16.18 -2.98
C ARG A 204 22.41 -14.99 -2.95
N TYR A 205 22.03 -14.00 -2.16
CA TYR A 205 22.90 -12.92 -1.71
C TYR A 205 23.49 -13.28 -0.34
N TRP A 206 24.67 -12.78 -0.01
CA TRP A 206 25.32 -13.10 1.26
C TRP A 206 26.16 -11.93 1.78
N GLY A 207 26.35 -11.89 3.10
CA GLY A 207 27.13 -10.89 3.83
C GLY A 207 26.82 -10.91 5.31
N ASP A 208 27.48 -10.07 6.08
CA ASP A 208 27.27 -9.86 7.50
C ASP A 208 26.77 -8.42 7.73
N GLY A 209 25.49 -8.28 8.03
CA GLY A 209 24.79 -7.00 8.20
C GLY A 209 24.77 -6.09 6.96
N ARG A 210 25.63 -6.35 5.96
CA ARG A 210 25.72 -5.68 4.67
C ARG A 210 26.08 -6.67 3.58
N LEU A 211 25.59 -6.44 2.37
CA LEU A 211 25.92 -7.26 1.21
C LEU A 211 27.45 -7.28 0.97
N GLN A 212 28.01 -8.48 0.84
CA GLN A 212 29.41 -8.73 0.48
C GLN A 212 29.54 -9.50 -0.83
N GLY A 213 28.45 -10.08 -1.33
CA GLY A 213 28.46 -10.80 -2.60
C GLY A 213 27.18 -11.56 -2.90
N LEU A 214 27.25 -12.32 -3.98
CA LEU A 214 26.18 -13.21 -4.43
C LEU A 214 26.76 -14.52 -4.96
N THR A 215 25.92 -15.56 -4.98
CA THR A 215 26.21 -16.85 -5.62
C THR A 215 25.34 -16.97 -6.86
N VAL A 216 25.96 -17.23 -8.01
CA VAL A 216 25.30 -17.42 -9.29
C VAL A 216 25.45 -18.87 -9.72
N ARG A 217 24.36 -19.58 -9.98
CA ARG A 217 24.34 -20.89 -10.59
C ARG A 217 24.56 -20.74 -12.10
N THR A 218 25.67 -21.23 -12.58
CA THR A 218 26.01 -21.24 -14.01
C THR A 218 25.97 -22.66 -14.57
N SER A 219 26.11 -22.82 -15.90
CA SER A 219 26.23 -24.14 -16.55
C SER A 219 27.43 -24.94 -16.06
N LYS A 220 28.45 -24.28 -15.48
CA LYS A 220 29.67 -24.89 -14.94
C LYS A 220 29.62 -25.09 -13.43
N GLY A 221 28.43 -24.89 -12.80
CA GLY A 221 28.22 -24.96 -11.36
C GLY A 221 28.13 -23.59 -10.66
N PRO A 222 27.97 -23.58 -9.33
CA PRO A 222 27.80 -22.37 -8.57
C PRO A 222 29.07 -21.52 -8.52
N ARG A 223 28.97 -20.24 -8.81
CA ARG A 223 30.07 -19.27 -8.77
C ARG A 223 29.81 -18.20 -7.70
N LYS A 224 30.70 -18.12 -6.70
CA LYS A 224 30.68 -17.05 -5.71
C LYS A 224 31.34 -15.78 -6.27
N ILE A 225 30.66 -14.64 -6.13
CA ILE A 225 31.11 -13.35 -6.62
C ILE A 225 31.12 -12.37 -5.46
N ARG A 226 32.30 -11.87 -5.09
CA ARG A 226 32.44 -10.78 -4.11
C ARG A 226 32.14 -9.45 -4.79
N CYS A 227 31.37 -8.59 -4.15
CA CYS A 227 31.06 -7.25 -4.63
C CYS A 227 30.73 -6.29 -3.47
N GLY A 228 30.94 -5.01 -3.68
CA GLY A 228 30.55 -3.97 -2.71
C GLY A 228 29.14 -3.45 -2.92
N LYS A 229 28.57 -3.76 -4.09
CA LYS A 229 27.23 -3.32 -4.48
C LYS A 229 26.63 -4.26 -5.50
N VAL A 230 25.35 -4.54 -5.37
CA VAL A 230 24.52 -5.14 -6.43
C VAL A 230 23.43 -4.15 -6.81
N LEU A 231 23.25 -3.96 -8.08
CA LEU A 231 22.15 -3.24 -8.70
C LEU A 231 21.29 -4.24 -9.46
N LEU A 232 20.07 -4.48 -9.01
CA LEU A 232 19.09 -5.34 -9.68
C LEU A 232 18.26 -4.50 -10.64
N ASP A 233 18.27 -4.82 -11.93
CA ASP A 233 17.43 -4.13 -12.89
C ASP A 233 16.00 -4.68 -12.88
N PHE A 234 15.12 -3.96 -12.21
CA PHE A 234 13.71 -4.31 -12.10
C PHE A 234 13.04 -4.42 -13.48
N ASN A 235 13.36 -3.49 -14.38
CA ASN A 235 12.67 -3.36 -15.66
C ASN A 235 13.06 -4.42 -16.67
N SER A 236 14.13 -5.17 -16.42
CA SER A 236 14.51 -6.28 -17.27
C SER A 236 13.64 -7.52 -17.10
N TYR A 237 12.92 -7.64 -15.99
CA TYR A 237 12.07 -8.78 -15.70
C TYR A 237 10.66 -8.61 -16.22
N GLU A 238 10.03 -9.72 -16.59
CA GLU A 238 8.59 -9.76 -16.83
C GLU A 238 7.84 -9.85 -15.51
N LEU A 239 6.84 -9.00 -15.38
CA LEU A 239 6.01 -9.01 -14.20
C LEU A 239 5.10 -10.25 -14.24
N ALA A 240 5.18 -11.06 -13.20
CA ALA A 240 4.29 -12.21 -13.00
C ALA A 240 3.56 -12.04 -11.67
N PRO A 241 2.28 -12.43 -11.58
CA PRO A 241 1.56 -12.38 -10.31
C PRO A 241 2.26 -13.26 -9.28
N ALA A 242 2.29 -12.80 -8.03
CA ALA A 242 2.88 -13.55 -6.93
C ALA A 242 2.14 -14.86 -6.67
N TRP A 243 0.89 -14.89 -7.05
CA TRP A 243 0.02 -16.02 -6.86
C TRP A 243 -0.91 -16.21 -8.06
N ARG A 244 -1.00 -17.45 -8.53
CA ARG A 244 -1.96 -17.85 -9.55
C ARG A 244 -3.12 -18.57 -8.87
N MET A 245 -4.31 -18.15 -9.21
CA MET A 245 -5.54 -18.87 -8.90
C MET A 245 -6.33 -18.99 -10.20
N ASP A 246 -6.93 -20.16 -10.43
CA ASP A 246 -7.82 -20.39 -11.57
C ASP A 246 -9.18 -19.69 -11.32
N ILE A 247 -9.15 -18.37 -11.29
CA ILE A 247 -10.32 -17.52 -11.12
C ILE A 247 -10.46 -16.66 -12.37
N GLY A 248 -11.15 -17.20 -13.37
CA GLY A 248 -11.54 -16.46 -14.57
C GLY A 248 -10.37 -15.90 -15.39
N THR A 249 -9.22 -16.56 -15.38
CA THR A 249 -8.02 -16.13 -16.11
C THR A 249 -7.97 -16.58 -17.55
N GLU A 250 -8.82 -17.52 -17.95
CA GLU A 250 -8.63 -18.29 -19.19
C GLU A 250 -9.00 -17.56 -20.48
N GLU A 251 -9.89 -16.55 -20.44
CA GLU A 251 -10.37 -15.90 -21.67
C GLU A 251 -9.31 -15.12 -22.44
N PHE A 252 -8.17 -14.77 -21.83
CA PHE A 252 -7.12 -13.94 -22.47
C PHE A 252 -5.69 -14.45 -22.28
N GLY A 253 -5.50 -15.67 -21.81
CA GLY A 253 -4.15 -16.21 -21.56
C GLY A 253 -3.36 -15.45 -20.50
N SER A 254 -4.00 -14.62 -19.70
CA SER A 254 -3.37 -13.83 -18.65
C SER A 254 -3.27 -14.62 -17.35
N PRO A 255 -2.10 -14.66 -16.70
CA PRO A 255 -1.96 -15.29 -15.39
C PRO A 255 -2.53 -14.45 -14.25
N PHE A 256 -3.09 -13.28 -14.53
CA PHE A 256 -3.62 -12.33 -13.54
C PHE A 256 -5.10 -12.61 -13.24
N ILE A 257 -5.51 -12.28 -12.00
CA ILE A 257 -6.89 -12.47 -11.55
C ILE A 257 -7.79 -11.43 -12.21
N LYS A 258 -8.85 -11.91 -12.89
CA LYS A 258 -9.86 -11.03 -13.48
C LYS A 258 -10.83 -10.54 -12.41
N VAL A 259 -11.11 -9.25 -12.41
CA VAL A 259 -12.07 -8.61 -11.49
C VAL A 259 -13.00 -7.66 -12.25
N ASN A 260 -14.19 -7.44 -11.69
CA ASN A 260 -15.11 -6.41 -12.14
C ASN A 260 -14.75 -5.01 -11.57
N GLN A 261 -15.61 -4.01 -11.77
CA GLN A 261 -15.39 -2.64 -11.26
C GLN A 261 -15.37 -2.56 -9.73
N ASP A 262 -16.06 -3.47 -9.06
CA ASP A 262 -16.11 -3.59 -7.61
C ASP A 262 -15.01 -4.50 -7.05
N MET A 263 -14.00 -4.85 -7.85
CA MET A 263 -12.91 -5.75 -7.49
C MET A 263 -13.35 -7.17 -7.12
N GLU A 264 -14.55 -7.58 -7.52
CA GLU A 264 -15.06 -8.92 -7.31
C GLU A 264 -14.51 -9.87 -8.39
N THR A 265 -14.15 -11.08 -7.98
CA THR A 265 -13.82 -12.18 -8.89
C THR A 265 -15.12 -12.91 -9.31
N SER A 266 -15.00 -13.94 -10.14
CA SER A 266 -16.14 -14.83 -10.47
C SER A 266 -16.65 -15.64 -9.27
N ILE A 267 -15.93 -15.67 -8.15
CA ILE A 267 -16.30 -16.46 -6.96
C ILE A 267 -16.85 -15.54 -5.87
N PRO A 268 -18.09 -15.72 -5.41
CA PRO A 268 -18.70 -14.92 -4.38
C PRO A 268 -17.86 -14.89 -3.08
N GLY A 269 -17.63 -13.69 -2.56
CA GLY A 269 -16.82 -13.46 -1.35
C GLY A 269 -15.31 -13.48 -1.59
N ILE A 270 -14.87 -13.64 -2.84
CA ILE A 270 -13.45 -13.51 -3.22
C ILE A 270 -13.26 -12.23 -4.05
N PHE A 271 -12.34 -11.40 -3.59
CA PHE A 271 -11.96 -10.14 -4.22
C PHE A 271 -10.48 -10.15 -4.55
N ALA A 272 -10.05 -9.33 -5.49
CA ALA A 272 -8.64 -9.15 -5.75
C ALA A 272 -8.30 -7.68 -6.04
N ALA A 273 -7.09 -7.24 -5.66
CA ALA A 273 -6.67 -5.86 -5.83
C ALA A 273 -5.16 -5.71 -6.04
N GLY A 274 -4.75 -4.67 -6.72
CA GLY A 274 -3.35 -4.37 -6.99
C GLY A 274 -2.78 -5.19 -8.15
N ASP A 275 -1.47 -5.36 -8.13
CA ASP A 275 -0.72 -5.91 -9.26
C ASP A 275 -1.01 -7.40 -9.56
N VAL A 276 -1.73 -8.08 -8.70
CA VAL A 276 -2.21 -9.44 -8.95
C VAL A 276 -3.39 -9.48 -9.92
N THR A 277 -4.06 -8.34 -10.16
CA THR A 277 -5.22 -8.26 -11.05
C THR A 277 -4.82 -8.02 -12.51
N SER A 278 -5.65 -8.48 -13.43
CA SER A 278 -5.50 -8.21 -14.86
C SER A 278 -5.74 -6.74 -15.20
N GLY A 279 -5.21 -6.29 -16.33
CA GLY A 279 -5.61 -5.03 -16.96
C GLY A 279 -4.65 -3.87 -16.77
N GLY A 280 -3.39 -4.04 -17.11
CA GLY A 280 -2.57 -2.94 -17.55
C GLY A 280 -1.47 -2.47 -16.59
N TYR A 281 -1.42 -1.20 -16.32
CA TYR A 281 -0.26 -0.57 -15.71
C TYR A 281 -0.17 -0.82 -14.21
N ASN A 282 0.90 -1.46 -13.77
CA ASN A 282 1.24 -1.58 -12.37
C ASN A 282 1.67 -0.21 -11.85
N SER A 283 0.92 0.32 -10.91
CA SER A 283 1.24 1.59 -10.27
C SER A 283 0.79 1.62 -8.83
N PHE A 284 1.49 2.41 -8.03
CA PHE A 284 1.15 2.58 -6.63
C PHE A 284 -0.27 3.18 -6.46
N SER A 285 -0.59 4.20 -7.25
CA SER A 285 -1.91 4.84 -7.20
C SER A 285 -3.05 3.87 -7.53
N ARG A 286 -2.86 3.02 -8.55
CA ARG A 286 -3.82 1.97 -8.89
C ARG A 286 -3.96 0.94 -7.76
N ALA A 287 -2.87 0.50 -7.18
CA ALA A 287 -2.90 -0.45 -6.06
C ALA A 287 -3.69 0.09 -4.87
N VAL A 288 -3.48 1.36 -4.50
CA VAL A 288 -4.24 2.06 -3.46
C VAL A 288 -5.73 2.13 -3.81
N ALA A 289 -6.07 2.59 -5.02
CA ALA A 289 -7.46 2.74 -5.45
C ALA A 289 -8.20 1.39 -5.47
N GLN A 290 -7.59 0.36 -6.05
CA GLN A 290 -8.18 -0.98 -6.08
C GLN A 290 -8.30 -1.60 -4.68
N GLY A 291 -7.32 -1.39 -3.80
CA GLY A 291 -7.39 -1.83 -2.41
C GLY A 291 -8.57 -1.21 -1.67
N MET A 292 -8.76 0.12 -1.80
CA MET A 292 -9.91 0.80 -1.21
C MET A 292 -11.24 0.28 -1.78
N ALA A 293 -11.33 0.05 -3.09
CA ALA A 293 -12.52 -0.50 -3.72
C ALA A 293 -12.82 -1.93 -3.21
N ALA A 294 -11.82 -2.82 -3.21
CA ALA A 294 -11.97 -4.18 -2.74
C ALA A 294 -12.39 -4.25 -1.25
N GLY A 295 -11.79 -3.40 -0.40
CA GLY A 295 -12.16 -3.33 1.01
C GLY A 295 -13.60 -2.88 1.23
N LEU A 296 -14.07 -1.90 0.45
CA LEU A 296 -15.47 -1.46 0.48
C LEU A 296 -16.42 -2.56 -0.01
N SER A 297 -16.07 -3.24 -1.09
CA SER A 297 -16.90 -4.31 -1.67
C SER A 297 -16.99 -5.52 -0.75
N ALA A 298 -15.88 -5.92 -0.13
CA ALA A 298 -15.87 -6.96 0.88
C ALA A 298 -16.73 -6.56 2.09
N TYR A 299 -16.63 -5.32 2.57
CA TYR A 299 -17.50 -4.81 3.64
C TYR A 299 -18.99 -4.90 3.27
N ARG A 300 -19.37 -4.47 2.05
CA ARG A 300 -20.75 -4.55 1.57
C ARG A 300 -21.25 -5.99 1.49
N TYR A 301 -20.41 -6.90 0.99
CA TYR A 301 -20.70 -8.32 0.92
C TYR A 301 -20.95 -8.92 2.32
N ILE A 302 -20.07 -8.65 3.28
CA ILE A 302 -20.20 -9.10 4.67
C ILE A 302 -21.45 -8.52 5.33
N TYR A 303 -21.70 -7.24 5.13
CA TYR A 303 -22.90 -6.58 5.67
C TYR A 303 -24.18 -7.25 5.15
N HIS A 304 -24.25 -7.49 3.85
CA HIS A 304 -25.39 -8.19 3.25
C HIS A 304 -25.54 -9.62 3.79
N LYS A 305 -24.45 -10.34 3.97
CA LYS A 305 -24.47 -11.69 4.56
C LYS A 305 -24.98 -11.70 5.99
N LYS A 306 -24.62 -10.72 6.80
CA LYS A 306 -25.00 -10.64 8.21
C LYS A 306 -26.43 -10.10 8.44
N PHE A 307 -26.87 -9.18 7.60
CA PHE A 307 -28.10 -8.42 7.84
C PHE A 307 -29.17 -8.57 6.75
N GLY A 308 -28.91 -9.31 5.67
CA GLY A 308 -29.83 -9.51 4.56
C GLY A 308 -30.08 -8.25 3.71
N THR A 309 -29.38 -7.14 3.99
CA THR A 309 -29.48 -5.86 3.28
C THR A 309 -28.11 -5.27 3.03
N TYR A 310 -28.02 -4.32 2.11
CA TYR A 310 -26.77 -3.59 1.89
C TYR A 310 -26.66 -2.41 2.85
N PRO A 311 -25.42 -2.02 3.24
CA PRO A 311 -25.22 -0.82 4.02
C PRO A 311 -25.74 0.38 3.21
N PRO A 312 -26.30 1.38 3.85
CA PRO A 312 -26.75 2.60 3.16
C PRO A 312 -25.55 3.17 2.40
N LEU A 313 -25.67 3.22 1.08
CA LEU A 313 -24.68 3.86 0.24
C LEU A 313 -24.61 5.32 0.66
N PHE A 314 -23.40 5.88 0.67
CA PHE A 314 -23.22 7.31 0.75
C PHE A 314 -23.87 7.95 -0.48
N ALA A 315 -25.19 8.17 -0.41
CA ALA A 315 -25.84 8.96 -1.42
C ALA A 315 -25.33 10.39 -1.26
N TYR A 316 -24.83 10.94 -2.33
CA TYR A 316 -24.33 12.31 -2.44
C TYR A 316 -25.46 13.35 -2.31
N ARG A 317 -26.61 12.97 -1.76
CA ARG A 317 -27.74 13.86 -1.52
C ARG A 317 -27.88 14.10 -0.02
N PRO A 318 -27.43 15.25 0.49
CA PRO A 318 -27.55 15.58 1.91
C PRO A 318 -28.99 15.69 2.41
N THR A 319 -29.97 15.73 1.50
CA THR A 319 -31.35 16.07 1.83
C THR A 319 -32.28 14.88 2.09
N ASP A 320 -31.91 13.66 1.68
CA ASP A 320 -32.86 12.54 1.66
C ASP A 320 -32.63 11.49 2.76
N PHE A 321 -31.65 11.66 3.63
CA PHE A 321 -31.43 10.75 4.75
C PHE A 321 -31.71 11.41 6.09
N PRO A 322 -32.67 10.88 6.88
CA PRO A 322 -32.71 11.21 8.27
C PRO A 322 -31.40 10.77 8.88
N ILE A 323 -30.64 11.73 9.41
CA ILE A 323 -29.47 11.41 10.24
C ILE A 323 -30.03 10.65 11.43
N PRO A 324 -29.57 9.42 11.71
CA PRO A 324 -29.94 8.74 12.93
C PRO A 324 -29.64 9.68 14.10
N SER A 325 -30.61 9.91 14.94
CA SER A 325 -30.52 10.77 16.14
C SER A 325 -29.49 10.25 17.16
N ASP A 326 -28.95 9.09 16.95
CA ASP A 326 -28.14 8.34 17.90
C ASP A 326 -26.66 8.32 17.42
N PHE A 327 -26.05 9.50 17.27
CA PHE A 327 -24.61 9.59 17.28
C PHE A 327 -24.13 9.27 18.70
N GLU A 328 -23.84 7.99 18.94
CA GLU A 328 -22.93 7.66 20.02
C GLU A 328 -21.59 8.34 19.69
N GLU A 329 -21.24 9.27 20.53
CA GLU A 329 -20.03 10.07 20.63
C GLU A 329 -19.22 10.26 19.33
N LEU A 330 -19.25 11.49 18.81
CA LEU A 330 -18.24 11.94 17.84
C LEU A 330 -16.85 11.55 18.39
N PRO A 331 -15.97 11.01 17.56
CA PRO A 331 -14.60 10.73 17.97
C PRO A 331 -13.99 11.99 18.59
N PRO A 332 -13.06 11.86 19.54
CA PRO A 332 -12.42 13.00 20.16
C PRO A 332 -11.84 13.90 19.05
N ILE A 333 -12.22 15.18 19.10
CA ILE A 333 -11.75 16.17 18.14
C ILE A 333 -10.27 16.41 18.42
N ASP A 334 -9.41 16.07 17.46
CA ASP A 334 -7.98 16.30 17.55
C ASP A 334 -7.70 17.82 17.54
N GLU A 335 -6.77 18.25 18.37
CA GLU A 335 -6.40 19.66 18.53
C GLU A 335 -5.69 20.28 17.35
N ASP A 336 -5.10 19.43 16.49
CA ASP A 336 -4.38 19.86 15.29
C ASP A 336 -5.28 19.97 14.05
N LEU A 337 -6.57 19.61 14.18
CA LEU A 337 -7.55 19.81 13.11
C LEU A 337 -7.82 21.28 12.84
N LEU A 338 -8.03 21.62 11.56
CA LEU A 338 -8.34 22.96 11.07
C LEU A 338 -9.85 23.10 10.82
N PRO A 339 -10.62 23.75 11.69
CA PRO A 339 -12.06 23.89 11.49
C PRO A 339 -12.39 24.91 10.40
N GLN A 340 -13.30 24.53 9.50
CA GLN A 340 -13.77 25.36 8.39
C GLN A 340 -15.30 25.45 8.38
N SER A 341 -15.82 26.65 8.21
CA SER A 341 -17.25 26.92 8.04
C SER A 341 -17.76 26.34 6.73
N LEU A 342 -18.93 25.70 6.77
CA LEU A 342 -19.71 25.20 5.63
C LEU A 342 -20.90 26.10 5.27
N ILE A 343 -21.22 27.07 6.15
CA ILE A 343 -22.34 27.99 6.00
C ILE A 343 -21.86 29.42 6.29
N ASP A 344 -22.73 30.37 6.11
CA ASP A 344 -22.43 31.79 6.33
C ASP A 344 -22.10 32.10 7.78
N LYS A 345 -21.18 33.04 7.99
CA LYS A 345 -20.64 33.38 9.31
C LYS A 345 -21.70 33.92 10.24
N GLU A 346 -22.67 34.61 9.70
CA GLU A 346 -23.80 35.21 10.39
C GLU A 346 -24.69 34.16 11.04
N GLU A 347 -24.93 33.04 10.35
CA GLU A 347 -25.70 31.91 10.88
C GLU A 347 -24.96 31.23 12.05
N ILE A 348 -23.63 31.10 11.94
CA ILE A 348 -22.82 30.54 13.04
C ILE A 348 -22.84 31.48 14.25
N GLU A 349 -22.64 32.79 14.01
CA GLU A 349 -22.65 33.78 15.12
C GLU A 349 -23.99 33.83 15.85
N ALA A 350 -25.12 33.66 15.15
CA ALA A 350 -26.44 33.60 15.75
C ALA A 350 -26.62 32.45 16.76
N LEU A 351 -25.88 31.35 16.56
CA LEU A 351 -25.91 30.18 17.46
C LEU A 351 -24.86 30.27 18.57
N LEU A 352 -23.84 31.06 18.38
CA LEU A 352 -22.77 31.25 19.36
C LEU A 352 -23.15 32.34 20.33
N GLY A 353 -23.32 32.04 21.61
CA GLY A 353 -23.55 33.06 22.63
C GLY A 353 -22.39 34.07 22.72
N ARG A 354 -22.59 35.15 23.47
CA ARG A 354 -21.63 36.27 23.61
C ARG A 354 -20.19 35.84 23.93
N LYS A 355 -20.00 34.74 24.67
CA LYS A 355 -18.67 34.17 25.01
C LYS A 355 -17.88 33.81 23.77
N TRP A 356 -18.53 33.43 22.68
CA TRP A 356 -17.91 32.92 21.44
C TRP A 356 -18.03 33.89 20.26
N ALA A 357 -18.40 35.13 20.52
CA ALA A 357 -18.48 36.14 19.46
C ALA A 357 -17.19 36.25 18.67
N GLY A 358 -17.33 36.31 17.35
CA GLY A 358 -16.20 36.35 16.41
C GLY A 358 -15.46 35.02 16.23
N LEU A 359 -15.97 33.89 16.76
CA LEU A 359 -15.39 32.56 16.51
C LEU A 359 -15.52 32.20 15.03
N SER A 360 -16.64 32.53 14.37
CA SER A 360 -16.92 32.27 12.96
C SER A 360 -15.82 32.75 12.02
N ARG A 361 -15.18 33.89 12.35
CA ARG A 361 -14.06 34.46 11.58
C ARG A 361 -12.82 33.56 11.59
N SER A 362 -12.65 32.75 12.64
CA SER A 362 -11.53 31.84 12.78
C SER A 362 -11.80 30.46 12.17
N LEU A 363 -13.05 30.16 11.80
CA LEU A 363 -13.46 28.91 11.16
C LEU A 363 -13.22 28.97 9.64
N ASN A 364 -11.97 29.14 9.25
CA ASN A 364 -11.56 29.37 7.86
C ASN A 364 -10.58 28.30 7.33
N GLY A 365 -10.36 27.21 8.08
CA GLY A 365 -9.45 26.14 7.72
C GLY A 365 -7.96 26.49 7.79
N LYS A 366 -7.57 27.61 8.44
CA LYS A 366 -6.18 28.09 8.50
C LYS A 366 -5.52 27.98 9.88
N LEU A 367 -6.31 27.83 10.92
CA LEU A 367 -5.82 27.74 12.30
C LEU A 367 -6.27 26.43 12.90
N SER A 368 -5.37 25.71 13.56
CA SER A 368 -5.72 24.53 14.34
C SER A 368 -6.52 24.92 15.57
N ILE A 369 -7.26 23.97 16.12
CA ILE A 369 -8.06 24.16 17.33
C ILE A 369 -7.19 24.65 18.47
N ARG A 370 -5.97 24.11 18.60
CA ARG A 370 -4.97 24.54 19.60
C ARG A 370 -4.63 26.02 19.44
N LYS A 371 -4.23 26.46 18.23
CA LYS A 371 -3.92 27.86 17.92
C LYS A 371 -5.12 28.78 18.09
N MET A 372 -6.33 28.30 17.83
CA MET A 372 -7.55 29.05 18.03
C MET A 372 -7.85 29.26 19.53
N ALA A 373 -7.65 28.24 20.36
CA ALA A 373 -7.82 28.30 21.80
C ALA A 373 -6.84 29.28 22.44
N GLU A 374 -5.58 29.22 22.06
CA GLU A 374 -4.52 30.15 22.46
C GLU A 374 -4.87 31.60 22.09
N LYS A 375 -5.23 31.83 20.81
CA LYS A 375 -5.56 33.18 20.32
C LYS A 375 -6.78 33.81 21.01
N LYS A 376 -7.74 32.97 21.42
CA LYS A 376 -8.96 33.43 22.12
C LYS A 376 -8.83 33.38 23.65
N ASN A 377 -7.71 32.90 24.15
CA ASN A 377 -7.46 32.68 25.57
C ASN A 377 -8.58 31.90 26.27
N VAL A 378 -8.94 30.76 25.68
CA VAL A 378 -9.99 29.85 26.21
C VAL A 378 -9.42 28.44 26.39
N ALA A 379 -10.03 27.67 27.30
CA ALA A 379 -9.66 26.27 27.45
C ALA A 379 -9.99 25.50 26.17
N ILE A 380 -9.06 24.62 25.73
CA ILE A 380 -9.22 23.79 24.53
C ILE A 380 -10.49 22.96 24.60
N GLU A 381 -10.79 22.37 25.74
CA GLU A 381 -11.97 21.56 25.96
C GLU A 381 -13.28 22.34 25.84
N ASP A 382 -13.29 23.61 26.23
CA ASP A 382 -14.45 24.47 26.02
C ASP A 382 -14.66 24.76 24.53
N LEU A 383 -13.58 25.01 23.81
CA LEU A 383 -13.63 25.24 22.36
C LEU A 383 -14.08 23.96 21.64
N LYS A 384 -13.54 22.80 22.00
CA LYS A 384 -13.95 21.50 21.44
C LYS A 384 -15.44 21.24 21.63
N ARG A 385 -16.02 21.55 22.81
CA ARG A 385 -17.46 21.41 23.05
C ARG A 385 -18.29 22.28 22.11
N VAL A 386 -17.86 23.49 21.85
CA VAL A 386 -18.56 24.37 20.91
C VAL A 386 -18.43 23.87 19.48
N LEU A 387 -17.22 23.50 19.06
CA LEU A 387 -17.00 22.93 17.74
C LEU A 387 -17.80 21.64 17.53
N LYS A 388 -17.90 20.78 18.55
CA LYS A 388 -18.74 19.59 18.52
C LYS A 388 -20.19 19.92 18.19
N ARG A 389 -20.79 20.90 18.84
CA ARG A 389 -22.16 21.37 18.55
C ARG A 389 -22.31 21.89 17.12
N LEU A 390 -21.31 22.59 16.59
CA LEU A 390 -21.35 23.10 15.23
C LEU A 390 -21.22 21.96 14.20
N VAL A 391 -20.44 20.92 14.51
CA VAL A 391 -20.36 19.70 13.68
C VAL A 391 -21.68 18.93 13.71
N GLU A 392 -22.28 18.74 14.87
CA GLU A 392 -23.59 18.09 15.04
C GLU A 392 -24.67 18.79 14.20
N LYS A 393 -24.59 20.11 14.08
CA LYS A 393 -25.46 20.94 13.24
C LYS A 393 -25.01 21.05 11.78
N LYS A 394 -23.94 20.35 11.38
CA LYS A 394 -23.35 20.38 10.01
C LYS A 394 -22.92 21.78 9.55
N MET A 395 -22.58 22.64 10.45
CA MET A 395 -22.18 24.02 10.13
C MET A 395 -20.70 24.17 9.86
N ILE A 396 -19.90 23.21 10.30
CA ILE A 396 -18.45 23.19 10.11
C ILE A 396 -17.95 21.81 9.71
N THR A 397 -16.79 21.77 9.06
CA THR A 397 -15.99 20.57 8.82
C THR A 397 -14.58 20.77 9.35
N PHE A 398 -13.75 19.72 9.30
CA PHE A 398 -12.35 19.78 9.69
C PHE A 398 -11.45 19.36 8.53
N HIS A 399 -10.30 20.03 8.41
CA HIS A 399 -9.20 19.65 7.52
C HIS A 399 -7.99 19.28 8.36
N ILE A 400 -7.07 18.53 7.76
CA ILE A 400 -5.75 18.25 8.31
C ILE A 400 -4.75 19.13 7.56
N GLU A 401 -3.86 19.80 8.29
CA GLU A 401 -2.74 20.50 7.67
C GLU A 401 -1.81 19.46 7.03
N VAL A 402 -1.73 19.47 5.72
CA VAL A 402 -0.73 18.69 4.99
C VAL A 402 0.50 19.56 4.91
N GLU A 403 1.52 19.27 5.72
CA GLU A 403 2.82 19.92 5.58
C GLU A 403 3.28 19.80 4.12
N ARG A 404 3.53 20.96 3.50
CA ARG A 404 3.99 21.09 2.12
C ARG A 404 5.45 20.73 1.98
#